data_0a3ec5f61ba94d07e5a5f8c2cba0c229
#
_entry.id   0a3ec5f61ba94d07e5a5f8c2cba0c229
#
_cell.length_a   1.000
_cell.length_b   1.000
_cell.length_c   1.000
_cell.angle_alpha   90.00
_cell.angle_beta   90.00
_cell.angle_gamma   90.00
#
_symmetry.space_group_name_H-M   'P 1'
#
loop_
_entity.id
_entity.type
_entity.pdbx_description
1 polymer ?
#
loop_
_entity_poly.entity_id
_entity_poly.type
_entity_poly.pdbx_seq_one_letter_code
_entity_poly.pdbx_strand_id
1 'polypeptide(L)'
;MTRCRAAAAMHQYRMTLQPIYLAISRIICTFAPHMGENNDIAQMLALLHDLQGIDFVHQLRLITERHEFSPLKDDPLVFTVGGEGADDYGPLLDAARKAVERGYRVFVLPNPKGFRTADFIFERKGVYKMFDLKTISGSNSVDNRLSESVHQTNRVLLHMKTDYNPGALARSIKRYFELNPYAREVLVFKGMKQISITRKSLDDNDFFRTFIRRYTK
;
A
#
# COMPACT_ATOMS: atom_id res chain seq x y z
N MET A 1 7.16 22.79 42.54
CA MET A 1 5.87 23.06 41.85
C MET A 1 5.79 22.58 40.38
N THR A 2 6.70 21.72 39.90
CA THR A 2 6.82 21.34 38.45
C THR A 2 6.30 19.95 38.09
N ARG A 3 5.93 19.11 39.05
CA ARG A 3 5.46 17.72 38.78
C ARG A 3 3.94 17.59 38.53
N CYS A 4 3.12 18.57 38.94
CA CYS A 4 1.66 18.49 38.72
C CYS A 4 1.19 18.89 37.32
N ARG A 5 1.99 19.68 36.56
CA ARG A 5 1.58 20.13 35.21
C ARG A 5 1.71 19.04 34.13
N ALA A 6 2.66 18.12 34.27
CA ALA A 6 2.86 17.03 33.31
C ALA A 6 1.75 15.96 33.39
N ALA A 7 1.22 15.68 34.58
CA ALA A 7 0.15 14.70 34.77
C ALA A 7 -1.20 15.20 34.22
N ALA A 8 -1.48 16.50 34.32
CA ALA A 8 -2.70 17.10 33.78
C ALA A 8 -2.70 17.10 32.24
N ALA A 9 -1.56 17.35 31.60
CA ALA A 9 -1.44 17.32 30.14
C ALA A 9 -1.62 15.89 29.58
N MET A 10 -1.08 14.85 30.25
CA MET A 10 -1.29 13.46 29.82
C MET A 10 -2.74 12.99 30.02
N HIS A 11 -3.44 13.51 31.04
CA HIS A 11 -4.84 13.15 31.27
C HIS A 11 -5.77 13.82 30.24
N GLN A 12 -5.48 15.02 29.83
CA GLN A 12 -6.23 15.73 28.79
C GLN A 12 -6.02 15.11 27.39
N TYR A 13 -4.82 14.61 27.07
CA TYR A 13 -4.55 13.87 25.83
C TYR A 13 -5.27 12.53 25.77
N ARG A 14 -5.44 11.86 26.93
CA ARG A 14 -6.17 10.58 27.02
C ARG A 14 -7.69 10.72 26.83
N MET A 15 -8.24 11.87 27.24
CA MET A 15 -9.68 12.16 27.14
C MET A 15 -10.13 12.59 25.73
N THR A 16 -9.22 13.15 24.92
CA THR A 16 -9.54 13.56 23.54
C THR A 16 -9.44 12.39 22.52
N LEU A 17 -8.71 11.31 22.83
CA LEU A 17 -8.59 10.14 21.95
C LEU A 17 -9.68 9.08 22.18
N GLN A 18 -10.31 9.05 23.38
CA GLN A 18 -11.38 8.10 23.67
C GLN A 18 -12.62 8.21 22.77
N PRO A 19 -13.12 9.38 22.38
CA PRO A 19 -14.30 9.45 21.50
C PRO A 19 -14.00 8.98 20.08
N ILE A 20 -12.77 9.15 19.59
CA ILE A 20 -12.36 8.68 18.24
C ILE A 20 -12.22 7.15 18.26
N TYR A 21 -11.65 6.57 19.32
CA TYR A 21 -11.52 5.12 19.46
C TYR A 21 -12.88 4.43 19.62
N LEU A 22 -13.81 5.02 20.36
CA LEU A 22 -15.18 4.54 20.52
C LEU A 22 -16.00 4.73 19.23
N ALA A 23 -15.77 5.78 18.44
CA ALA A 23 -16.43 5.99 17.16
C ALA A 23 -15.97 4.94 16.13
N ILE A 24 -14.67 4.67 16.05
CA ILE A 24 -14.10 3.65 15.16
C ILE A 24 -14.53 2.24 15.60
N SER A 25 -14.51 1.92 16.90
CA SER A 25 -15.05 0.65 17.43
C SER A 25 -16.54 0.48 17.17
N ARG A 26 -17.33 1.54 17.27
CA ARG A 26 -18.78 1.50 16.98
C ARG A 26 -19.06 1.35 15.49
N ILE A 27 -18.28 1.99 14.61
CA ILE A 27 -18.41 1.83 13.15
C ILE A 27 -18.10 0.38 12.74
N ILE A 28 -17.10 -0.25 13.34
CA ILE A 28 -16.75 -1.66 13.09
C ILE A 28 -17.81 -2.64 13.65
N CYS A 29 -18.49 -2.28 14.75
CA CYS A 29 -19.49 -3.15 15.36
C CYS A 29 -20.93 -2.96 14.83
N THR A 30 -21.23 -1.87 14.09
CA THR A 30 -22.59 -1.56 13.62
C THR A 30 -22.87 -2.00 12.20
N PHE A 31 -21.88 -2.49 11.45
CA PHE A 31 -22.13 -3.11 10.14
C PHE A 31 -22.58 -4.56 10.34
N ALA A 32 -23.89 -4.73 10.52
CA ALA A 32 -24.56 -6.02 10.48
C ALA A 32 -24.58 -6.59 9.05
N PRO A 33 -24.59 -7.92 8.89
CA PRO A 33 -24.25 -8.62 7.67
C PRO A 33 -25.42 -8.59 6.68
N HIS A 34 -25.33 -7.79 5.60
CA HIS A 34 -26.17 -8.01 4.40
C HIS A 34 -25.76 -7.20 3.15
N MET A 35 -24.52 -6.76 3.05
CA MET A 35 -23.98 -6.25 1.77
C MET A 35 -22.84 -7.17 1.36
N GLY A 36 -22.74 -7.55 0.09
CA GLY A 36 -21.81 -8.56 -0.40
C GLY A 36 -20.39 -8.34 0.08
N GLU A 37 -19.77 -9.38 0.56
CA GLU A 37 -18.50 -9.45 1.33
C GLU A 37 -17.35 -8.60 0.76
N ASN A 38 -17.26 -8.45 -0.57
CA ASN A 38 -16.26 -7.63 -1.23
C ASN A 38 -16.43 -6.10 -1.05
N ASN A 39 -17.67 -5.64 -0.80
CA ASN A 39 -17.93 -4.23 -0.56
C ASN A 39 -17.50 -3.80 0.85
N ASP A 40 -17.57 -4.69 1.82
CA ASP A 40 -17.20 -4.40 3.20
C ASP A 40 -15.69 -4.14 3.34
N ILE A 41 -14.87 -4.97 2.70
CA ILE A 41 -13.40 -4.78 2.69
C ILE A 41 -13.04 -3.45 2.01
N ALA A 42 -13.66 -3.14 0.87
CA ALA A 42 -13.39 -1.89 0.16
C ALA A 42 -13.78 -0.65 0.98
N GLN A 43 -14.91 -0.69 1.70
CA GLN A 43 -15.31 0.38 2.60
C GLN A 43 -14.36 0.52 3.78
N MET A 44 -13.92 -0.60 4.38
CA MET A 44 -12.92 -0.60 5.44
C MET A 44 -11.60 0.00 4.96
N LEU A 45 -11.15 -0.34 3.75
CA LEU A 45 -9.93 0.20 3.16
C LEU A 45 -10.03 1.70 2.85
N ALA A 46 -11.20 2.17 2.40
CA ALA A 46 -11.44 3.59 2.19
C ALA A 46 -11.35 4.39 3.50
N LEU A 47 -11.86 3.83 4.61
CA LEU A 47 -11.76 4.45 5.94
C LEU A 47 -10.31 4.51 6.47
N LEU A 48 -9.41 3.66 5.96
CA LEU A 48 -8.00 3.67 6.35
C LEU A 48 -7.21 4.83 5.74
N HIS A 49 -7.78 5.56 4.79
CA HIS A 49 -7.08 6.64 4.09
C HIS A 49 -6.53 7.71 5.04
N ASP A 50 -7.25 7.99 6.13
CA ASP A 50 -6.89 9.00 7.12
C ASP A 50 -6.01 8.46 8.25
N LEU A 51 -5.85 7.14 8.35
CA LEU A 51 -5.05 6.52 9.39
C LEU A 51 -3.56 6.52 9.03
N GLN A 52 -2.72 6.72 10.02
CA GLN A 52 -1.26 6.73 9.87
C GLN A 52 -0.56 5.96 10.99
N GLY A 53 0.71 5.62 10.76
CA GLY A 53 1.57 5.03 11.79
C GLY A 53 1.11 3.65 12.25
N ILE A 54 1.14 3.43 13.56
CA ILE A 54 0.84 2.13 14.19
C ILE A 54 -0.61 1.74 14.01
N ASP A 55 -1.53 2.68 14.10
CA ASP A 55 -2.97 2.42 13.97
C ASP A 55 -3.33 1.93 12.56
N PHE A 56 -2.71 2.52 11.54
CA PHE A 56 -2.85 2.05 10.15
C PHE A 56 -2.36 0.60 10.00
N VAL A 57 -1.16 0.30 10.50
CA VAL A 57 -0.57 -1.05 10.42
C VAL A 57 -1.43 -2.07 11.20
N HIS A 58 -1.93 -1.68 12.36
CA HIS A 58 -2.81 -2.52 13.17
C HIS A 58 -4.12 -2.84 12.44
N GLN A 59 -4.74 -1.86 11.79
CA GLN A 59 -5.96 -2.10 11.00
C GLN A 59 -5.70 -3.00 9.79
N LEU A 60 -4.60 -2.81 9.06
CA LEU A 60 -4.24 -3.71 7.96
C LEU A 60 -4.06 -5.15 8.44
N ARG A 61 -3.41 -5.34 9.59
CA ARG A 61 -3.26 -6.66 10.19
C ARG A 61 -4.61 -7.28 10.55
N LEU A 62 -5.51 -6.52 11.19
CA LEU A 62 -6.85 -6.99 11.53
C LEU A 62 -7.64 -7.39 10.29
N ILE A 63 -7.56 -6.64 9.19
CA ILE A 63 -8.20 -6.99 7.93
C ILE A 63 -7.68 -8.33 7.42
N THR A 64 -6.37 -8.54 7.43
CA THR A 64 -5.77 -9.77 6.92
C THR A 64 -5.96 -10.99 7.83
N GLU A 65 -6.17 -10.78 9.13
CA GLU A 65 -6.39 -11.87 10.11
C GLU A 65 -7.86 -12.27 10.25
N ARG A 66 -8.78 -11.31 10.00
CA ARG A 66 -10.20 -11.53 10.35
C ARG A 66 -10.92 -12.39 9.37
N HIS A 67 -10.41 -12.58 8.11
CA HIS A 67 -11.29 -13.12 7.29
C HIS A 67 -11.05 -13.92 6.15
N GLU A 68 -11.41 -13.79 5.25
CA GLU A 68 -11.90 -14.33 3.99
C GLU A 68 -10.78 -14.48 2.97
N PHE A 69 -9.56 -14.04 3.35
CA PHE A 69 -8.38 -14.25 2.56
C PHE A 69 -7.95 -15.72 2.62
N SER A 70 -8.19 -16.43 1.52
CA SER A 70 -7.73 -17.81 1.35
C SER A 70 -6.46 -17.85 0.51
N PRO A 71 -5.48 -18.71 0.85
CA PRO A 71 -4.30 -18.89 0.04
C PRO A 71 -4.67 -19.51 -1.31
N LEU A 72 -4.02 -19.09 -2.37
CA LEU A 72 -4.15 -19.75 -3.68
C LEU A 72 -3.53 -21.15 -3.62
N LYS A 73 -4.16 -22.10 -4.33
CA LYS A 73 -3.71 -23.49 -4.36
C LYS A 73 -2.27 -23.63 -4.82
N ASP A 74 -1.89 -22.89 -5.87
CA ASP A 74 -0.56 -22.97 -6.47
C ASP A 74 0.43 -21.94 -5.91
N ASP A 75 -0.05 -20.97 -5.12
CA ASP A 75 0.74 -19.88 -4.55
C ASP A 75 0.36 -19.64 -3.08
N PRO A 76 0.80 -20.48 -2.13
CA PRO A 76 0.30 -20.47 -0.75
C PRO A 76 0.64 -19.23 0.05
N LEU A 77 1.49 -18.35 -0.46
CA LEU A 77 1.80 -17.03 0.13
C LEU A 77 1.06 -15.87 -0.55
N VAL A 78 0.21 -16.16 -1.55
CA VAL A 78 -0.72 -15.20 -2.16
C VAL A 78 -2.13 -15.53 -1.67
N PHE A 79 -2.76 -14.56 -1.05
CA PHE A 79 -4.08 -14.67 -0.44
C PHE A 79 -5.07 -13.82 -1.22
N THR A 80 -6.26 -14.35 -1.48
CA THR A 80 -7.33 -13.64 -2.19
C THR A 80 -8.64 -13.74 -1.43
N VAL A 81 -9.49 -12.76 -1.59
CA VAL A 81 -10.91 -12.83 -1.17
C VAL A 81 -11.69 -13.36 -2.34
N GLY A 82 -12.22 -14.57 -2.24
CA GLY A 82 -12.86 -15.36 -3.27
C GLY A 82 -13.40 -14.62 -4.50
N GLY A 83 -13.12 -15.18 -5.67
CA GLY A 83 -13.56 -14.65 -6.96
C GLY A 83 -12.43 -14.50 -7.97
N GLU A 84 -12.15 -15.57 -8.70
CA GLU A 84 -11.18 -15.61 -9.80
C GLU A 84 -11.73 -15.01 -11.11
N GLY A 85 -12.60 -14.01 -11.06
CA GLY A 85 -13.38 -13.57 -12.22
C GLY A 85 -13.14 -12.17 -12.75
N ALA A 86 -12.12 -11.44 -12.30
CA ALA A 86 -11.83 -10.11 -12.83
C ALA A 86 -10.83 -10.21 -14.00
N ASP A 87 -11.12 -9.55 -15.12
CA ASP A 87 -10.30 -9.52 -16.33
C ASP A 87 -8.84 -9.07 -16.08
N ASP A 88 -8.59 -8.34 -15.00
CA ASP A 88 -7.27 -7.82 -14.61
C ASP A 88 -6.51 -8.70 -13.61
N TYR A 89 -7.01 -9.89 -13.29
CA TYR A 89 -6.42 -10.75 -12.27
C TYR A 89 -5.04 -11.29 -12.64
N GLY A 90 -4.79 -11.56 -13.92
CA GLY A 90 -3.51 -12.03 -14.42
C GLY A 90 -2.33 -11.12 -14.08
N PRO A 91 -2.38 -9.81 -14.40
CA PRO A 91 -1.34 -8.86 -14.00
C PRO A 91 -1.15 -8.70 -12.50
N LEU A 92 -2.23 -8.80 -11.71
CA LEU A 92 -2.17 -8.77 -10.25
C LEU A 92 -1.43 -9.99 -9.70
N LEU A 93 -1.78 -11.19 -10.15
CA LEU A 93 -1.12 -12.42 -9.74
C LEU A 93 0.37 -12.46 -10.13
N ASP A 94 0.71 -11.98 -11.32
CA ASP A 94 2.11 -11.89 -11.75
C ASP A 94 2.93 -10.97 -10.83
N ALA A 95 2.39 -9.80 -10.47
CA ALA A 95 3.03 -8.91 -9.52
C ALA A 95 3.08 -9.49 -8.10
N ALA A 96 2.03 -10.21 -7.66
CA ALA A 96 1.97 -10.87 -6.38
C ALA A 96 3.04 -11.97 -6.25
N ARG A 97 3.19 -12.82 -7.28
CA ARG A 97 4.25 -13.84 -7.34
C ARG A 97 5.64 -13.23 -7.25
N LYS A 98 5.85 -12.11 -7.96
CA LYS A 98 7.11 -11.36 -7.85
C LYS A 98 7.37 -10.81 -6.45
N ALA A 99 6.34 -10.44 -5.70
CA ALA A 99 6.49 -10.04 -4.31
C ALA A 99 6.79 -11.25 -3.40
N VAL A 100 6.17 -12.40 -3.63
CA VAL A 100 6.46 -13.65 -2.90
C VAL A 100 7.91 -14.08 -3.09
N GLU A 101 8.45 -14.03 -4.32
CA GLU A 101 9.88 -14.29 -4.61
C GLU A 101 10.82 -13.39 -3.77
N ARG A 102 10.34 -12.25 -3.28
CA ARG A 102 11.07 -11.29 -2.44
C ARG A 102 10.78 -11.43 -0.95
N GLY A 103 10.09 -12.50 -0.58
CA GLY A 103 9.79 -12.84 0.81
C GLY A 103 8.63 -12.08 1.44
N TYR A 104 7.68 -11.61 0.62
CA TYR A 104 6.42 -11.07 1.11
C TYR A 104 5.33 -12.14 1.17
N ARG A 105 4.43 -12.00 2.14
CA ARG A 105 3.07 -12.54 2.04
C ARG A 105 2.22 -11.45 1.38
N VAL A 106 1.39 -11.85 0.44
CA VAL A 106 0.64 -10.93 -0.41
C VAL A 106 -0.84 -11.17 -0.27
N PHE A 107 -1.58 -10.13 0.05
CA PHE A 107 -3.03 -10.15 0.08
C PHE A 107 -3.53 -9.29 -1.08
N VAL A 108 -4.18 -9.92 -2.04
CA VAL A 108 -4.78 -9.26 -3.20
C VAL A 108 -6.14 -8.71 -2.77
N LEU A 109 -6.30 -7.41 -2.89
CA LEU A 109 -7.51 -6.73 -2.44
C LEU A 109 -8.59 -6.77 -3.51
N PRO A 110 -9.87 -6.87 -3.14
CA PRO A 110 -10.96 -6.75 -4.08
C PRO A 110 -11.01 -5.32 -4.64
N ASN A 111 -11.30 -5.20 -5.93
CA ASN A 111 -11.46 -3.92 -6.61
C ASN A 111 -12.92 -3.75 -7.10
N PRO A 112 -13.87 -3.47 -6.22
CA PRO A 112 -15.26 -3.32 -6.59
C PRO A 112 -15.46 -2.08 -7.45
N LYS A 113 -16.36 -2.16 -8.44
CA LYS A 113 -16.69 -1.03 -9.31
C LYS A 113 -17.12 0.19 -8.50
N GLY A 114 -16.52 1.34 -8.80
CA GLY A 114 -16.86 2.62 -8.16
C GLY A 114 -15.99 2.99 -6.96
N PHE A 115 -15.12 2.10 -6.49
CA PHE A 115 -14.17 2.41 -5.42
C PHE A 115 -12.74 2.40 -5.95
N ARG A 116 -11.97 3.42 -5.56
CA ARG A 116 -10.53 3.44 -5.81
C ARG A 116 -9.84 2.92 -4.56
N THR A 117 -9.44 1.66 -4.59
CA THR A 117 -8.69 1.02 -3.49
C THR A 117 -7.29 0.67 -3.95
N ALA A 118 -6.41 0.36 -2.99
CA ALA A 118 -5.15 -0.28 -3.30
C ALA A 118 -5.38 -1.69 -3.83
N ASP A 119 -4.40 -2.23 -4.55
CA ASP A 119 -4.46 -3.58 -5.10
C ASP A 119 -3.93 -4.64 -4.14
N PHE A 120 -2.99 -4.26 -3.24
CA PHE A 120 -2.30 -5.20 -2.37
C PHE A 120 -2.10 -4.72 -0.95
N ILE A 121 -2.13 -5.68 -0.02
CA ILE A 121 -1.41 -5.56 1.24
C ILE A 121 -0.21 -6.52 1.17
N PHE A 122 0.99 -6.01 1.38
CA PHE A 122 2.21 -6.78 1.54
C PHE A 122 2.57 -6.88 3.02
N GLU A 123 2.82 -8.10 3.48
CA GLU A 123 3.36 -8.37 4.81
C GLU A 123 4.76 -8.95 4.70
N ARG A 124 5.69 -8.42 5.47
CA ARG A 124 7.03 -8.98 5.62
C ARG A 124 7.55 -8.72 7.02
N LYS A 125 7.86 -9.78 7.77
CA LYS A 125 8.37 -9.70 9.16
C LYS A 125 7.47 -8.88 10.08
N GLY A 126 6.15 -9.04 9.97
CA GLY A 126 5.17 -8.31 10.77
C GLY A 126 4.92 -6.87 10.35
N VAL A 127 5.57 -6.40 9.28
CA VAL A 127 5.34 -5.06 8.72
C VAL A 127 4.35 -5.16 7.56
N TYR A 128 3.24 -4.46 7.68
CA TYR A 128 2.18 -4.42 6.67
C TYR A 128 2.25 -3.10 5.90
N LYS A 129 2.15 -3.18 4.58
CA LYS A 129 2.13 -2.03 3.68
C LYS A 129 1.10 -2.25 2.59
N MET A 130 0.37 -1.19 2.25
CA MET A 130 -0.63 -1.20 1.18
C MET A 130 -0.05 -0.55 -0.08
N PHE A 131 -0.26 -1.18 -1.24
CA PHE A 131 0.27 -0.73 -2.52
C PHE A 131 -0.79 -0.72 -3.62
N ASP A 132 -0.72 0.29 -4.46
CA ASP A 132 -1.40 0.36 -5.75
C ASP A 132 -0.43 -0.11 -6.85
N LEU A 133 -0.87 -1.03 -7.70
CA LEU A 133 -0.05 -1.60 -8.78
C LEU A 133 -0.11 -0.76 -10.03
N LYS A 134 1.05 -0.42 -10.56
CA LYS A 134 1.19 0.13 -11.91
C LYS A 134 2.17 -0.72 -12.71
N THR A 135 1.62 -1.49 -13.65
CA THR A 135 2.43 -2.29 -14.59
C THR A 135 2.91 -1.41 -15.72
N ILE A 136 4.21 -1.43 -15.98
CA ILE A 136 4.88 -0.67 -17.03
C ILE A 136 5.33 -1.63 -18.12
N SER A 137 4.60 -1.63 -19.24
CA SER A 137 4.86 -2.50 -20.40
C SER A 137 5.32 -1.73 -21.66
N GLY A 138 5.40 -0.39 -21.60
CA GLY A 138 5.82 0.46 -22.71
C GLY A 138 6.59 1.70 -22.25
N SER A 139 7.11 2.45 -23.23
CA SER A 139 8.02 3.57 -22.97
C SER A 139 7.35 4.86 -22.45
N ASN A 140 6.04 5.02 -22.60
CA ASN A 140 5.40 6.33 -22.52
C ASN A 140 4.50 6.56 -21.30
N SER A 141 4.58 5.74 -20.25
CA SER A 141 3.48 5.74 -19.30
C SER A 141 3.81 5.93 -17.82
N VAL A 142 5.09 6.10 -17.44
CA VAL A 142 5.42 6.13 -16.00
C VAL A 142 4.81 7.35 -15.30
N ASP A 143 4.92 8.54 -15.88
CA ASP A 143 4.34 9.76 -15.27
C ASP A 143 2.82 9.66 -15.15
N ASN A 144 2.15 9.21 -16.23
CA ASN A 144 0.70 9.04 -16.23
C ASN A 144 0.27 7.98 -15.20
N ARG A 145 0.95 6.84 -15.17
CA ARG A 145 0.65 5.76 -14.20
C ARG A 145 0.86 6.18 -12.76
N LEU A 146 1.90 6.95 -12.47
CA LEU A 146 2.12 7.51 -11.14
C LEU A 146 1.03 8.55 -10.78
N SER A 147 0.60 9.37 -11.74
CA SER A 147 -0.49 10.33 -11.52
C SER A 147 -1.83 9.64 -11.23
N GLU A 148 -2.12 8.52 -11.90
CA GLU A 148 -3.33 7.72 -11.66
C GLU A 148 -3.42 7.15 -10.25
N SER A 149 -2.26 6.90 -9.59
CA SER A 149 -2.22 6.34 -8.24
C SER A 149 -2.44 7.36 -7.13
N VAL A 150 -2.46 8.65 -7.47
CA VAL A 150 -2.75 9.72 -6.51
C VAL A 150 -4.16 9.54 -5.96
N HIS A 151 -4.33 9.60 -4.64
CA HIS A 151 -5.57 9.34 -3.90
C HIS A 151 -6.04 7.87 -3.81
N GLN A 152 -5.30 6.90 -4.36
CA GLN A 152 -5.60 5.47 -4.13
C GLN A 152 -4.85 4.95 -2.90
N THR A 153 -3.57 5.24 -2.84
CA THR A 153 -2.73 4.95 -1.67
C THR A 153 -1.51 5.87 -1.65
N ASN A 154 -0.83 5.92 -0.53
CA ASN A 154 0.44 6.65 -0.40
C ASN A 154 1.67 5.82 -0.81
N ARG A 155 1.47 4.61 -1.35
CA ARG A 155 2.53 3.73 -1.86
C ARG A 155 2.15 3.15 -3.21
N VAL A 156 3.10 3.19 -4.12
CA VAL A 156 2.94 2.65 -5.48
C VAL A 156 3.95 1.52 -5.71
N LEU A 157 3.46 0.42 -6.29
CA LEU A 157 4.30 -0.64 -6.83
C LEU A 157 4.41 -0.46 -8.35
N LEU A 158 5.59 -0.13 -8.83
CA LEU A 158 5.92 -0.14 -10.26
C LEU A 158 6.45 -1.53 -10.64
N HIS A 159 5.66 -2.29 -11.38
CA HIS A 159 6.08 -3.57 -11.95
C HIS A 159 6.59 -3.35 -13.39
N MET A 160 7.92 -3.37 -13.56
CA MET A 160 8.57 -3.09 -14.83
C MET A 160 8.64 -4.37 -15.68
N LYS A 161 7.79 -4.46 -16.72
CA LYS A 161 7.80 -5.55 -17.71
C LYS A 161 8.66 -5.23 -18.93
N THR A 162 9.15 -4.00 -19.03
CA THR A 162 10.01 -3.54 -20.13
C THR A 162 11.26 -2.86 -19.58
N ASP A 163 12.31 -2.82 -20.39
CA ASP A 163 13.46 -1.99 -20.11
C ASP A 163 13.10 -0.52 -20.31
N TYR A 164 13.20 0.23 -19.23
CA TYR A 164 12.92 1.67 -19.21
C TYR A 164 14.20 2.43 -18.90
N ASN A 165 14.37 3.63 -19.51
CA ASN A 165 15.53 4.45 -19.22
C ASN A 165 15.61 4.78 -17.71
N PRO A 166 16.66 4.36 -17.01
CA PRO A 166 16.73 4.49 -15.56
C PRO A 166 16.78 5.95 -15.09
N GLY A 167 17.40 6.84 -15.88
CA GLY A 167 17.44 8.26 -15.56
C GLY A 167 16.09 8.93 -15.74
N ALA A 168 15.32 8.54 -16.77
CA ALA A 168 13.95 9.01 -16.96
C ALA A 168 13.04 8.51 -15.83
N LEU A 169 13.14 7.22 -15.49
CA LEU A 169 12.37 6.63 -14.39
C LEU A 169 12.64 7.34 -13.05
N ALA A 170 13.92 7.61 -12.75
CA ALA A 170 14.30 8.33 -11.55
C ALA A 170 13.69 9.75 -11.49
N ARG A 171 13.67 10.46 -12.63
CA ARG A 171 13.03 11.79 -12.73
C ARG A 171 11.52 11.73 -12.53
N SER A 172 10.84 10.76 -13.16
CA SER A 172 9.39 10.56 -12.99
C SER A 172 9.03 10.26 -11.54
N ILE A 173 9.81 9.38 -10.86
CA ILE A 173 9.61 9.08 -9.44
C ILE A 173 9.83 10.32 -8.57
N LYS A 174 10.91 11.08 -8.80
CA LYS A 174 11.17 12.31 -8.07
C LYS A 174 10.02 13.31 -8.22
N ARG A 175 9.59 13.55 -9.46
CA ARG A 175 8.45 14.43 -9.78
C ARG A 175 7.16 13.98 -9.10
N TYR A 176 6.88 12.68 -9.05
CA TYR A 176 5.73 12.14 -8.35
C TYR A 176 5.72 12.51 -6.87
N PHE A 177 6.85 12.40 -6.18
CA PHE A 177 6.96 12.81 -4.78
C PHE A 177 6.86 14.34 -4.59
N GLU A 178 7.37 15.13 -5.54
CA GLU A 178 7.24 16.60 -5.50
C GLU A 178 5.79 17.04 -5.62
N LEU A 179 5.03 16.40 -6.52
CA LEU A 179 3.62 16.73 -6.77
C LEU A 179 2.65 16.08 -5.78
N ASN A 180 3.08 15.05 -5.06
CA ASN A 180 2.24 14.34 -4.10
C ASN A 180 2.85 14.34 -2.69
N PRO A 181 2.48 15.30 -1.83
CA PRO A 181 2.99 15.40 -0.46
C PRO A 181 2.73 14.17 0.40
N TYR A 182 1.67 13.42 0.09
CA TYR A 182 1.28 12.22 0.83
C TYR A 182 2.01 10.95 0.39
N ALA A 183 2.71 10.98 -0.74
CA ALA A 183 3.50 9.84 -1.20
C ALA A 183 4.58 9.44 -0.17
N ARG A 184 4.62 8.16 0.18
CA ARG A 184 5.57 7.60 1.16
C ARG A 184 6.61 6.70 0.53
N GLU A 185 6.21 5.90 -0.46
CA GLU A 185 7.09 4.92 -1.07
C GLU A 185 6.70 4.65 -2.52
N VAL A 186 7.69 4.58 -3.39
CA VAL A 186 7.58 3.95 -4.69
C VAL A 186 8.49 2.71 -4.66
N LEU A 187 7.86 1.53 -4.80
CA LEU A 187 8.55 0.26 -4.84
C LEU A 187 8.65 -0.19 -6.28
N VAL A 188 9.86 -0.41 -6.78
CA VAL A 188 10.12 -0.82 -8.16
C VAL A 188 10.54 -2.28 -8.20
N PHE A 189 9.79 -3.11 -8.95
CA PHE A 189 10.19 -4.46 -9.31
C PHE A 189 10.65 -4.50 -10.76
N LYS A 190 11.87 -4.96 -11.01
CA LYS A 190 12.45 -5.21 -12.33
C LYS A 190 13.20 -6.54 -12.33
N GLY A 191 12.71 -7.54 -13.05
CA GLY A 191 13.26 -8.90 -12.95
C GLY A 191 13.29 -9.35 -11.49
N MET A 192 14.46 -9.75 -10.99
CA MET A 192 14.65 -10.11 -9.58
C MET A 192 14.93 -8.92 -8.67
N LYS A 193 15.12 -7.72 -9.22
CA LYS A 193 15.47 -6.54 -8.44
C LYS A 193 14.28 -5.94 -7.73
N GLN A 194 14.57 -5.40 -6.56
CA GLN A 194 13.65 -4.59 -5.76
C GLN A 194 14.34 -3.30 -5.34
N ILE A 195 13.72 -2.17 -5.65
CA ILE A 195 14.22 -0.85 -5.26
C ILE A 195 13.09 -0.11 -4.56
N SER A 196 13.27 0.16 -3.28
CA SER A 196 12.35 1.00 -2.50
C SER A 196 12.90 2.43 -2.49
N ILE A 197 12.07 3.37 -2.87
CA ILE A 197 12.34 4.80 -2.89
C ILE A 197 11.35 5.47 -1.94
N THR A 198 11.87 6.22 -0.98
CA THR A 198 11.09 7.02 -0.01
C THR A 198 11.51 8.47 -0.12
N ARG A 199 10.80 9.40 0.54
CA ARG A 199 11.22 10.81 0.59
C ARG A 199 12.66 10.95 1.04
N LYS A 200 13.06 10.27 2.11
CA LYS A 200 14.44 10.27 2.60
C LYS A 200 15.46 9.85 1.53
N SER A 201 15.07 8.97 0.61
CA SER A 201 15.96 8.55 -0.49
C SER A 201 16.19 9.68 -1.51
N LEU A 202 15.23 10.61 -1.63
CA LEU A 202 15.30 11.73 -2.58
C LEU A 202 16.13 12.90 -2.05
N ASP A 203 16.27 13.00 -0.72
CA ASP A 203 17.10 14.03 -0.07
C ASP A 203 18.61 13.75 -0.21
N ASP A 204 18.96 12.52 -0.65
CA ASP A 204 20.34 12.16 -0.91
C ASP A 204 20.82 12.80 -2.23
N ASN A 205 21.92 13.57 -2.18
CA ASN A 205 22.54 14.18 -3.35
C ASN A 205 22.93 13.16 -4.43
N ASP A 206 23.18 11.92 -4.03
CA ASP A 206 23.54 10.81 -4.93
C ASP A 206 22.34 9.97 -5.37
N PHE A 207 21.09 10.41 -5.14
CA PHE A 207 19.89 9.65 -5.46
C PHE A 207 19.92 9.10 -6.89
N PHE A 208 20.12 9.96 -7.88
CA PHE A 208 20.11 9.54 -9.29
C PHE A 208 21.19 8.49 -9.59
N ARG A 209 22.40 8.72 -9.15
CA ARG A 209 23.53 7.78 -9.35
C ARG A 209 23.25 6.44 -8.69
N THR A 210 22.77 6.47 -7.46
CA THR A 210 22.45 5.26 -6.68
C THR A 210 21.27 4.50 -7.29
N PHE A 211 20.21 5.19 -7.69
CA PHE A 211 19.06 4.58 -8.34
C PHE A 211 19.45 3.92 -9.67
N ILE A 212 20.13 4.65 -10.56
CA ILE A 212 20.60 4.14 -11.87
C ILE A 212 21.43 2.87 -11.67
N ARG A 213 22.42 2.91 -10.77
CA ARG A 213 23.25 1.74 -10.47
C ARG A 213 22.45 0.53 -10.00
N ARG A 214 21.47 0.73 -9.11
CA ARG A 214 20.62 -0.36 -8.60
C ARG A 214 19.66 -0.90 -9.65
N TYR A 215 19.22 -0.06 -10.55
CA TYR A 215 18.29 -0.42 -11.61
C TYR A 215 18.96 -1.17 -12.76
N THR A 216 20.21 -0.82 -13.11
CA THR A 216 20.96 -1.40 -14.23
C THR A 216 21.78 -2.65 -13.87
N LYS A 217 22.35 -2.71 -12.67
CA LYS A 217 23.09 -3.89 -12.18
C LYS A 217 22.12 -5.01 -11.82
#